data_bca48c3726aebf24d790751b1df36e26
#
_entry.id   bca48c3726aebf24d790751b1df36e26
#
_cell.length_a   1.000
_cell.length_b   1.000
_cell.length_c   1.000
_cell.angle_alpha   90.00
_cell.angle_beta   90.00
_cell.angle_gamma   90.00
#
_symmetry.space_group_name_H-M   'P 1'
#
loop_
_entity.id
_entity.type
_entity.pdbx_description
1 polymer ?
#
loop_
_entity_poly.entity_id
_entity_poly.type
_entity_poly.pdbx_seq_one_letter_code
_entity_poly.pdbx_strand_id
1 'polypeptide(L)'
;GLLFTNLITFSGLFLFAFLGCFSFYFLLKGKWNFVWLSLMTTVLFVLSFLLIYVTTGYNHLDTFLQASHSENPDGFRLFHQPFIYFVTRLEDIGEIFLFLSFGFLAVFFSKKSGTEVFENSKINILFFSAISALSAMLLTGAYGTGETARACLFLVPYFLIWWKDINSDQFKILFYLCLFQTFGMQMIGNFYW
;
A
#
# COMPACT_ATOMS: atom_id res chain seq x y z
N GLY A 1 -3.80 15.75 1.21
CA GLY A 1 -3.38 14.38 1.53
C GLY A 1 -2.20 13.95 0.68
N LEU A 2 -2.42 13.62 -0.60
CA LEU A 2 -1.44 13.00 -1.50
C LEU A 2 -0.11 13.79 -1.60
N LEU A 3 -0.16 15.12 -1.70
CA LEU A 3 1.02 15.99 -1.74
C LEU A 3 1.86 15.84 -0.46
N PHE A 4 1.24 15.96 0.71
CA PHE A 4 1.96 15.86 1.98
C PHE A 4 2.55 14.46 2.19
N THR A 5 1.82 13.40 1.81
CA THR A 5 2.36 12.05 1.88
C THR A 5 3.62 11.91 1.03
N ASN A 6 3.63 12.44 -0.20
CA ASN A 6 4.79 12.35 -1.07
C ASN A 6 5.97 13.28 -0.68
N LEU A 7 5.72 14.35 0.08
CA LEU A 7 6.79 15.16 0.66
C LEU A 7 7.49 14.46 1.84
N ILE A 8 6.79 13.54 2.52
CA ILE A 8 7.32 12.77 3.64
C ILE A 8 7.94 11.45 3.17
N THR A 9 7.29 10.78 2.22
CA THR A 9 7.73 9.47 1.72
C THR A 9 7.34 9.27 0.26
N PHE A 10 8.26 8.71 -0.54
CA PHE A 10 7.99 8.39 -1.94
C PHE A 10 6.99 7.24 -2.13
N SER A 11 6.70 6.45 -1.08
CA SER A 11 5.69 5.38 -1.14
C SER A 11 4.31 5.88 -1.54
N GLY A 12 4.01 7.16 -1.25
CA GLY A 12 2.78 7.80 -1.69
C GLY A 12 2.59 7.86 -3.22
N LEU A 13 3.66 7.72 -4.02
CA LEU A 13 3.56 7.64 -5.48
C LEU A 13 2.76 6.42 -5.95
N PHE A 14 2.81 5.32 -5.21
CA PHE A 14 2.02 4.12 -5.53
C PHE A 14 0.51 4.32 -5.40
N LEU A 15 0.06 5.38 -4.71
CA LEU A 15 -1.33 5.81 -4.74
C LEU A 15 -1.82 6.20 -6.15
N PHE A 16 -0.93 6.49 -7.10
CA PHE A 16 -1.33 6.66 -8.49
C PHE A 16 -1.78 5.35 -9.14
N ALA A 17 -1.21 4.21 -8.75
CA ALA A 17 -1.73 2.90 -9.17
C ALA A 17 -3.13 2.65 -8.58
N PHE A 18 -3.36 3.06 -7.31
CA PHE A 18 -4.69 3.06 -6.71
C PHE A 18 -5.68 3.91 -7.52
N LEU A 19 -5.33 5.17 -7.81
CA LEU A 19 -6.17 6.07 -8.59
C LEU A 19 -6.42 5.54 -10.00
N GLY A 20 -5.43 4.93 -10.63
CA GLY A 20 -5.54 4.31 -11.94
C GLY A 20 -6.56 3.16 -11.95
N CYS A 21 -6.44 2.21 -11.02
CA CYS A 21 -7.38 1.10 -10.87
C CYS A 21 -8.80 1.60 -10.57
N PHE A 22 -8.92 2.53 -9.65
CA PHE A 22 -10.19 3.17 -9.29
C PHE A 22 -10.84 3.86 -10.48
N SER A 23 -10.08 4.68 -11.23
CA SER A 23 -10.56 5.38 -12.41
C SER A 23 -10.99 4.41 -13.51
N PHE A 24 -10.20 3.37 -13.76
CA PHE A 24 -10.51 2.36 -14.77
C PHE A 24 -11.83 1.65 -14.48
N TYR A 25 -12.05 1.25 -13.23
CA TYR A 25 -13.33 0.65 -12.83
C TYR A 25 -14.52 1.58 -13.10
N PHE A 26 -14.43 2.86 -12.73
CA PHE A 26 -15.52 3.81 -12.93
C PHE A 26 -15.70 4.21 -14.40
N LEU A 27 -14.63 4.18 -15.19
CA LEU A 27 -14.68 4.32 -16.64
C LEU A 27 -15.54 3.20 -17.26
N LEU A 28 -15.29 1.94 -16.86
CA LEU A 28 -16.08 0.79 -17.34
C LEU A 28 -17.55 0.86 -16.92
N LYS A 29 -17.86 1.57 -15.83
CA LYS A 29 -19.24 1.82 -15.36
C LYS A 29 -19.88 3.07 -15.96
N GLY A 30 -19.20 3.77 -16.87
CA GLY A 30 -19.69 5.00 -17.49
C GLY A 30 -19.79 6.20 -16.51
N LYS A 31 -19.14 6.14 -15.35
CA LYS A 31 -19.21 7.19 -14.32
C LYS A 31 -18.04 8.17 -14.45
N TRP A 32 -18.11 9.02 -15.46
CA TRP A 32 -17.04 9.97 -15.81
C TRP A 32 -16.63 10.93 -14.69
N ASN A 33 -17.54 11.27 -13.76
CA ASN A 33 -17.24 12.19 -12.65
C ASN A 33 -16.07 11.69 -11.80
N PHE A 34 -15.97 10.39 -11.55
CA PHE A 34 -14.88 9.81 -10.76
C PHE A 34 -13.56 9.78 -11.53
N VAL A 35 -13.63 9.58 -12.86
CA VAL A 35 -12.47 9.64 -13.75
C VAL A 35 -11.91 11.06 -13.77
N TRP A 36 -12.77 12.05 -13.93
CA TRP A 36 -12.39 13.47 -13.87
C TRP A 36 -11.80 13.86 -12.53
N LEU A 37 -12.37 13.37 -11.41
CA LEU A 37 -11.83 13.61 -10.08
C LEU A 37 -10.39 13.08 -9.95
N SER A 38 -10.12 11.86 -10.41
CA SER A 38 -8.78 11.28 -10.38
C SER A 38 -7.81 12.05 -11.28
N LEU A 39 -8.25 12.44 -12.47
CA LEU A 39 -7.46 13.25 -13.39
C LEU A 39 -7.10 14.60 -12.78
N MET A 40 -8.09 15.31 -12.23
CA MET A 40 -7.86 16.59 -11.53
C MET A 40 -6.91 16.44 -10.34
N THR A 41 -7.03 15.36 -9.57
CA THR A 41 -6.11 15.08 -8.46
C THR A 41 -4.69 14.92 -8.97
N THR A 42 -4.48 14.18 -10.05
CA THR A 42 -3.17 13.99 -10.67
C THR A 42 -2.60 15.31 -11.20
N VAL A 43 -3.41 16.10 -11.91
CA VAL A 43 -2.99 17.42 -12.45
C VAL A 43 -2.60 18.36 -11.30
N LEU A 44 -3.42 18.47 -10.26
CA LEU A 44 -3.11 19.30 -9.09
C LEU A 44 -1.84 18.87 -8.39
N PHE A 45 -1.60 17.55 -8.29
CA PHE A 45 -0.36 17.02 -7.75
C PHE A 45 0.86 17.48 -8.53
N VAL A 46 0.84 17.32 -9.87
CA VAL A 46 1.93 17.73 -10.75
C VAL A 46 2.17 19.25 -10.68
N LEU A 47 1.10 20.04 -10.75
CA LEU A 47 1.18 21.50 -10.63
C LEU A 47 1.74 21.95 -9.27
N SER A 48 1.40 21.25 -8.19
CA SER A 48 1.93 21.55 -6.85
C SER A 48 3.45 21.35 -6.79
N PHE A 49 3.96 20.23 -7.35
CA PHE A 49 5.41 19.99 -7.39
C PHE A 49 6.13 20.93 -8.36
N LEU A 50 5.51 21.31 -9.46
CA LEU A 50 6.03 22.33 -10.36
C LEU A 50 6.15 23.69 -9.65
N LEU A 51 5.14 24.06 -8.87
CA LEU A 51 5.17 25.29 -8.07
C LEU A 51 6.28 25.26 -7.01
N ILE A 52 6.43 24.15 -6.30
CA ILE A 52 7.52 23.95 -5.34
C ILE A 52 8.88 24.08 -6.04
N TYR A 53 9.03 23.43 -7.20
CA TYR A 53 10.27 23.53 -7.99
C TYR A 53 10.60 24.98 -8.36
N VAL A 54 9.63 25.73 -8.89
CA VAL A 54 9.83 27.13 -9.31
C VAL A 54 10.16 28.04 -8.12
N THR A 55 9.55 27.79 -6.96
CA THR A 55 9.72 28.68 -5.79
C THR A 55 10.92 28.34 -4.93
N THR A 56 11.31 27.07 -4.84
CA THR A 56 12.36 26.60 -3.92
C THR A 56 13.57 25.99 -4.61
N GLY A 57 13.47 25.69 -5.91
CA GLY A 57 14.47 24.91 -6.65
C GLY A 57 14.44 23.40 -6.34
N TYR A 58 13.52 22.93 -5.48
CA TYR A 58 13.43 21.52 -5.12
C TYR A 58 12.87 20.68 -6.28
N ASN A 59 13.71 19.79 -6.84
CA ASN A 59 13.32 18.87 -7.90
C ASN A 59 12.92 17.51 -7.31
N HIS A 60 11.61 17.28 -7.17
CA HIS A 60 11.08 16.05 -6.62
C HIS A 60 11.44 14.79 -7.44
N LEU A 61 11.50 14.94 -8.78
CA LEU A 61 11.83 13.83 -9.66
C LEU A 61 13.30 13.40 -9.50
N ASP A 62 14.23 14.36 -9.47
CA ASP A 62 15.65 14.05 -9.25
C ASP A 62 15.88 13.43 -7.88
N THR A 63 15.21 13.95 -6.85
CA THR A 63 15.29 13.40 -5.49
C THR A 63 14.75 11.95 -5.44
N PHE A 64 13.65 11.69 -6.13
CA PHE A 64 13.10 10.32 -6.26
C PHE A 64 14.08 9.39 -6.99
N LEU A 65 14.67 9.83 -8.10
CA LEU A 65 15.65 9.04 -8.84
C LEU A 65 16.92 8.76 -8.03
N GLN A 66 17.41 9.75 -7.28
CA GLN A 66 18.54 9.56 -6.38
C GLN A 66 18.21 8.57 -5.26
N ALA A 67 17.04 8.68 -4.62
CA ALA A 67 16.59 7.74 -3.60
C ALA A 67 16.46 6.32 -4.18
N SER A 68 15.84 6.19 -5.34
CA SER A 68 15.71 4.90 -6.03
C SER A 68 17.06 4.27 -6.38
N HIS A 69 18.03 5.08 -6.79
CA HIS A 69 19.38 4.59 -7.09
C HIS A 69 20.14 4.23 -5.81
N SER A 70 19.93 4.95 -4.73
CA SER A 70 20.51 4.62 -3.42
C SER A 70 20.00 3.29 -2.89
N GLU A 71 18.69 3.02 -3.03
CA GLU A 71 18.06 1.75 -2.62
C GLU A 71 18.43 0.57 -3.52
N ASN A 72 18.61 0.81 -4.81
CA ASN A 72 18.92 -0.20 -5.81
C ASN A 72 20.10 0.24 -6.69
N PRO A 73 21.35 0.26 -6.15
CA PRO A 73 22.52 0.74 -6.89
C PRO A 73 22.83 -0.09 -8.15
N ASP A 74 22.50 -1.38 -8.14
CA ASP A 74 22.67 -2.30 -9.28
C ASP A 74 21.51 -2.24 -10.29
N GLY A 75 20.55 -1.32 -10.10
CA GLY A 75 19.38 -1.21 -10.94
C GLY A 75 18.30 -2.25 -10.63
N PHE A 76 17.39 -2.49 -11.59
CA PHE A 76 16.24 -3.36 -11.38
C PHE A 76 16.63 -4.84 -11.31
N ARG A 77 16.66 -5.40 -10.11
CA ARG A 77 17.17 -6.74 -9.80
C ARG A 77 16.49 -7.87 -10.55
N LEU A 78 15.25 -7.71 -11.00
CA LEU A 78 14.54 -8.75 -11.76
C LEU A 78 15.33 -9.21 -12.99
N PHE A 79 16.03 -8.30 -13.68
CA PHE A 79 16.79 -8.63 -14.89
C PHE A 79 18.17 -9.24 -14.61
N HIS A 80 18.78 -8.89 -13.48
CA HIS A 80 20.14 -9.32 -13.15
C HIS A 80 20.18 -10.49 -12.17
N GLN A 81 19.24 -10.54 -11.24
CA GLN A 81 19.19 -11.52 -10.14
C GLN A 81 17.74 -11.95 -9.86
N PRO A 82 17.05 -12.62 -10.80
CA PRO A 82 15.62 -12.91 -10.68
C PRO A 82 15.27 -13.75 -9.45
N PHE A 83 16.10 -14.70 -9.06
CA PHE A 83 15.85 -15.52 -7.88
C PHE A 83 15.84 -14.67 -6.60
N ILE A 84 16.86 -13.83 -6.42
CA ILE A 84 16.96 -12.94 -5.25
C ILE A 84 15.79 -11.94 -5.26
N TYR A 85 15.41 -11.42 -6.41
CA TYR A 85 14.24 -10.54 -6.54
C TYR A 85 12.96 -11.22 -6.03
N PHE A 86 12.68 -12.45 -6.41
CA PHE A 86 11.48 -13.15 -5.94
C PHE A 86 11.54 -13.48 -4.44
N VAL A 87 12.70 -13.89 -3.93
CA VAL A 87 12.89 -14.16 -2.50
C VAL A 87 12.62 -12.90 -1.68
N THR A 88 13.20 -11.75 -2.06
CA THR A 88 12.96 -10.49 -1.37
C THR A 88 11.48 -10.06 -1.43
N ARG A 89 10.78 -10.32 -2.55
CA ARG A 89 9.32 -10.04 -2.62
C ARG A 89 8.51 -10.94 -1.68
N LEU A 90 8.91 -12.18 -1.49
CA LEU A 90 8.26 -13.07 -0.51
C LEU A 90 8.54 -12.61 0.94
N GLU A 91 9.76 -12.15 1.21
CA GLU A 91 10.10 -11.54 2.51
C GLU A 91 9.27 -10.29 2.78
N ASP A 92 9.14 -9.37 1.81
CA ASP A 92 8.30 -8.17 1.91
C ASP A 92 6.83 -8.51 2.20
N ILE A 93 6.29 -9.51 1.51
CA ILE A 93 4.91 -9.99 1.76
C ILE A 93 4.80 -10.56 3.18
N GLY A 94 5.78 -11.36 3.60
CA GLY A 94 5.86 -11.92 4.96
C GLY A 94 5.91 -10.81 6.01
N GLU A 95 6.71 -9.77 5.79
CA GLU A 95 6.81 -8.60 6.65
C GLU A 95 5.48 -7.86 6.76
N ILE A 96 4.80 -7.60 5.64
CA ILE A 96 3.48 -6.95 5.64
C ILE A 96 2.48 -7.76 6.46
N PHE A 97 2.42 -9.08 6.29
CA PHE A 97 1.53 -9.94 7.08
C PHE A 97 1.91 -9.97 8.56
N LEU A 98 3.18 -9.95 8.87
CA LEU A 98 3.66 -9.86 10.25
C LEU A 98 3.18 -8.57 10.92
N PHE A 99 3.25 -7.44 10.24
CA PHE A 99 2.82 -6.14 10.78
C PHE A 99 1.31 -5.91 10.75
N LEU A 100 0.60 -6.46 9.76
CA LEU A 100 -0.88 -6.47 9.76
C LEU A 100 -1.48 -7.40 10.80
N SER A 101 -0.66 -8.23 11.44
CA SER A 101 -1.02 -9.29 12.37
C SER A 101 -1.52 -10.58 11.70
N PHE A 102 -1.11 -11.71 12.26
CA PHE A 102 -1.68 -13.02 11.92
C PHE A 102 -3.19 -13.09 12.19
N GLY A 103 -3.70 -12.25 13.09
CA GLY A 103 -5.13 -12.07 13.30
C GLY A 103 -5.86 -11.62 12.04
N PHE A 104 -5.21 -10.82 11.19
CA PHE A 104 -5.73 -10.44 9.89
C PHE A 104 -5.99 -11.66 9.00
N LEU A 105 -5.02 -12.53 8.89
CA LEU A 105 -5.14 -13.76 8.11
C LEU A 105 -6.22 -14.68 8.70
N ALA A 106 -6.26 -14.83 10.03
CA ALA A 106 -7.24 -15.66 10.69
C ALA A 106 -8.67 -15.20 10.40
N VAL A 107 -8.94 -13.90 10.45
CA VAL A 107 -10.25 -13.34 10.11
C VAL A 107 -10.53 -13.45 8.61
N PHE A 108 -9.54 -13.21 7.76
CA PHE A 108 -9.67 -13.36 6.32
C PHE A 108 -10.13 -14.77 5.92
N PHE A 109 -9.47 -15.81 6.47
CA PHE A 109 -9.81 -17.19 6.20
C PHE A 109 -11.04 -17.70 6.96
N SER A 110 -11.38 -17.12 8.11
CA SER A 110 -12.57 -17.49 8.89
C SER A 110 -13.86 -16.91 8.31
N LYS A 111 -13.77 -15.84 7.54
CA LYS A 111 -14.89 -15.28 6.83
C LYS A 111 -15.31 -16.29 5.77
N LYS A 112 -16.24 -17.20 6.19
CA LYS A 112 -16.80 -18.22 5.35
C LYS A 112 -17.17 -17.56 4.03
N SER A 113 -16.70 -18.09 2.92
CA SER A 113 -16.88 -17.62 1.55
C SER A 113 -18.37 -17.42 1.21
N GLY A 114 -18.98 -16.45 1.87
CA GLY A 114 -20.35 -16.03 1.61
C GLY A 114 -20.32 -14.99 0.50
N THR A 115 -21.11 -15.22 -0.51
CA THR A 115 -21.38 -14.35 -1.67
C THR A 115 -21.67 -12.89 -1.28
N GLU A 116 -22.02 -12.60 -0.04
CA GLU A 116 -22.35 -11.27 0.48
C GLU A 116 -21.16 -10.28 0.52
N VAL A 117 -19.91 -10.78 0.60
CA VAL A 117 -18.73 -9.90 0.63
C VAL A 117 -18.55 -9.15 -0.69
N PHE A 118 -18.95 -9.77 -1.80
CA PHE A 118 -18.85 -9.19 -3.14
C PHE A 118 -20.05 -8.32 -3.52
N GLU A 119 -21.09 -8.27 -2.71
CA GLU A 119 -22.31 -7.51 -3.00
C GLU A 119 -22.10 -6.00 -2.89
N ASN A 120 -21.17 -5.54 -2.02
CA ASN A 120 -20.88 -4.12 -1.87
C ASN A 120 -19.75 -3.64 -2.82
N SER A 121 -20.12 -3.37 -4.06
CA SER A 121 -19.19 -2.99 -5.13
C SER A 121 -18.29 -1.78 -4.81
N LYS A 122 -18.70 -0.89 -3.89
CA LYS A 122 -17.92 0.30 -3.51
C LYS A 122 -16.73 -0.05 -2.60
N ILE A 123 -16.93 -0.97 -1.67
CA ILE A 123 -15.86 -1.42 -0.77
C ILE A 123 -14.86 -2.27 -1.52
N ASN A 124 -15.36 -3.16 -2.37
CA ASN A 124 -14.50 -4.01 -3.18
C ASN A 124 -13.57 -3.19 -4.08
N ILE A 125 -14.06 -2.13 -4.73
CA ILE A 125 -13.18 -1.31 -5.57
C ILE A 125 -12.09 -0.60 -4.77
N LEU A 126 -12.38 -0.12 -3.56
CA LEU A 126 -11.36 0.47 -2.69
C LEU A 126 -10.30 -0.55 -2.31
N PHE A 127 -10.72 -1.75 -1.92
CA PHE A 127 -9.82 -2.85 -1.58
C PHE A 127 -8.95 -3.26 -2.77
N PHE A 128 -9.54 -3.52 -3.94
CA PHE A 128 -8.78 -3.88 -5.14
C PHE A 128 -7.85 -2.77 -5.63
N SER A 129 -8.25 -1.51 -5.48
CA SER A 129 -7.38 -0.37 -5.78
C SER A 129 -6.20 -0.30 -4.80
N ALA A 130 -6.40 -0.64 -3.51
CA ALA A 130 -5.31 -0.76 -2.54
C ALA A 130 -4.35 -1.91 -2.88
N ILE A 131 -4.89 -3.08 -3.27
CA ILE A 131 -4.09 -4.20 -3.76
C ILE A 131 -3.28 -3.82 -5.01
N SER A 132 -3.85 -3.03 -5.93
CA SER A 132 -3.11 -2.58 -7.13
C SER A 132 -1.93 -1.68 -6.77
N ALA A 133 -2.09 -0.79 -5.79
CA ALA A 133 -1.00 0.05 -5.29
C ALA A 133 0.11 -0.78 -4.62
N LEU A 134 -0.28 -1.74 -3.77
CA LEU A 134 0.64 -2.67 -3.14
C LEU A 134 1.40 -3.51 -4.19
N SER A 135 0.68 -4.05 -5.16
CA SER A 135 1.28 -4.84 -6.25
C SER A 135 2.27 -4.00 -7.06
N ALA A 136 1.93 -2.77 -7.40
CA ALA A 136 2.84 -1.86 -8.11
C ALA A 136 4.11 -1.60 -7.29
N MET A 137 3.99 -1.39 -5.98
CA MET A 137 5.13 -1.19 -5.09
C MET A 137 6.04 -2.41 -5.02
N LEU A 138 5.46 -3.60 -4.83
CA LEU A 138 6.23 -4.86 -4.78
C LEU A 138 6.89 -5.17 -6.13
N LEU A 139 6.17 -5.02 -7.24
CA LEU A 139 6.68 -5.34 -8.58
C LEU A 139 7.79 -4.38 -9.04
N THR A 140 7.75 -3.12 -8.63
CA THR A 140 8.82 -2.17 -8.95
C THR A 140 10.10 -2.43 -8.15
N GLY A 141 10.04 -3.23 -7.08
CA GLY A 141 11.20 -3.48 -6.22
C GLY A 141 11.68 -2.22 -5.49
N ALA A 142 10.77 -1.29 -5.22
CA ALA A 142 11.09 0.04 -4.70
C ALA A 142 11.70 0.03 -3.29
N TYR A 143 11.49 -1.03 -2.53
CA TYR A 143 11.99 -1.17 -1.17
C TYR A 143 12.85 -2.42 -1.01
N GLY A 144 13.92 -2.29 -0.22
CA GLY A 144 14.65 -3.42 0.31
C GLY A 144 13.89 -4.09 1.47
N THR A 145 14.39 -5.22 1.94
CA THR A 145 13.82 -5.93 3.11
C THR A 145 13.95 -5.09 4.37
N GLY A 146 12.95 -5.18 5.27
CA GLY A 146 12.94 -4.57 6.60
C GLY A 146 12.21 -3.24 6.73
N GLU A 147 11.77 -2.61 5.62
CA GLU A 147 11.03 -1.34 5.65
C GLU A 147 9.70 -1.37 4.92
N THR A 148 9.38 -2.47 4.26
CA THR A 148 8.23 -2.59 3.36
C THR A 148 6.90 -2.42 4.10
N ALA A 149 6.78 -2.98 5.31
CA ALA A 149 5.56 -2.84 6.11
C ALA A 149 5.29 -1.39 6.49
N ARG A 150 6.32 -0.64 6.89
CA ARG A 150 6.22 0.80 7.18
C ARG A 150 5.81 1.59 5.95
N ALA A 151 6.41 1.28 4.81
CA ALA A 151 6.10 1.92 3.54
C ALA A 151 4.65 1.68 3.10
N CYS A 152 4.04 0.55 3.52
CA CYS A 152 2.66 0.17 3.18
C CYS A 152 1.59 0.71 4.13
N LEU A 153 1.95 1.41 5.21
CA LEU A 153 0.97 1.87 6.22
C LEU A 153 -0.18 2.69 5.65
N PHE A 154 0.04 3.44 4.57
CA PHE A 154 -1.01 4.23 3.92
C PHE A 154 -2.12 3.38 3.28
N LEU A 155 -1.89 2.08 3.05
CA LEU A 155 -2.86 1.13 2.50
C LEU A 155 -3.70 0.45 3.57
N VAL A 156 -3.22 0.39 4.82
CA VAL A 156 -3.87 -0.32 5.94
C VAL A 156 -5.34 0.08 6.13
N PRO A 157 -5.72 1.39 6.09
CA PRO A 157 -7.12 1.79 6.22
C PRO A 157 -8.06 1.12 5.20
N TYR A 158 -7.59 0.92 3.96
CA TYR A 158 -8.39 0.29 2.91
C TYR A 158 -8.59 -1.22 3.14
N PHE A 159 -7.61 -1.88 3.74
CA PHE A 159 -7.75 -3.27 4.16
C PHE A 159 -8.70 -3.41 5.36
N LEU A 160 -8.63 -2.49 6.32
CA LEU A 160 -9.50 -2.49 7.49
C LEU A 160 -10.98 -2.22 7.15
N ILE A 161 -11.27 -1.38 6.14
CA ILE A 161 -12.64 -1.13 5.67
C ILE A 161 -13.32 -2.43 5.21
N TRP A 162 -12.57 -3.38 4.68
CA TRP A 162 -13.11 -4.66 4.25
C TRP A 162 -13.61 -5.52 5.41
N TRP A 163 -13.23 -5.20 6.65
CA TRP A 163 -13.63 -5.89 7.87
C TRP A 163 -14.81 -5.27 8.62
N LYS A 164 -15.47 -4.30 8.02
CA LYS A 164 -16.59 -3.60 8.65
C LYS A 164 -17.68 -4.54 9.22
N ASP A 165 -17.81 -5.75 8.66
CA ASP A 165 -18.87 -6.72 9.00
C ASP A 165 -18.36 -7.86 9.88
N ILE A 166 -17.23 -7.71 10.59
CA ILE A 166 -16.78 -8.72 11.57
C ILE A 166 -17.70 -8.71 12.78
N ASN A 167 -18.03 -9.91 13.25
CA ASN A 167 -18.83 -10.06 14.46
C ASN A 167 -17.99 -9.82 15.74
N SER A 168 -18.67 -9.67 16.89
CA SER A 168 -18.02 -9.39 18.17
C SER A 168 -16.97 -10.45 18.56
N ASP A 169 -17.20 -11.71 18.25
CA ASP A 169 -16.29 -12.77 18.64
C ASP A 169 -15.05 -12.83 17.73
N GLN A 170 -15.22 -12.60 16.43
CA GLN A 170 -14.11 -12.42 15.50
C GLN A 170 -13.26 -11.21 15.89
N PHE A 171 -13.90 -10.09 16.30
CA PHE A 171 -13.20 -8.91 16.76
C PHE A 171 -12.37 -9.20 18.02
N LYS A 172 -12.91 -9.94 19.00
CA LYS A 172 -12.16 -10.33 20.20
C LYS A 172 -10.94 -11.18 19.86
N ILE A 173 -11.14 -12.20 18.97
CA ILE A 173 -10.04 -13.06 18.53
C ILE A 173 -8.95 -12.21 17.87
N LEU A 174 -9.32 -11.33 16.92
CA LEU A 174 -8.41 -10.42 16.26
C LEU A 174 -7.65 -9.56 17.27
N PHE A 175 -8.36 -8.94 18.20
CA PHE A 175 -7.77 -8.07 19.22
C PHE A 175 -6.74 -8.81 20.08
N TYR A 176 -7.07 -10.00 20.60
CA TYR A 176 -6.15 -10.79 21.41
C TYR A 176 -4.94 -11.28 20.60
N LEU A 177 -5.13 -11.68 19.34
CA LEU A 177 -4.02 -12.09 18.48
C LEU A 177 -3.08 -10.90 18.18
N CYS A 178 -3.61 -9.73 17.88
CA CYS A 178 -2.82 -8.52 17.68
C CYS A 178 -2.04 -8.15 18.96
N LEU A 179 -2.70 -8.19 20.11
CA LEU A 179 -2.07 -7.87 21.40
C LEU A 179 -0.95 -8.86 21.74
N PHE A 180 -1.22 -10.14 21.59
CA PHE A 180 -0.22 -11.20 21.83
C PHE A 180 0.96 -11.07 20.87
N GLN A 181 0.70 -10.82 19.59
CA GLN A 181 1.74 -10.64 18.59
C GLN A 181 2.58 -9.40 18.87
N THR A 182 1.97 -8.25 19.19
CA THR A 182 2.69 -7.01 19.53
C THR A 182 3.58 -7.23 20.76
N PHE A 183 3.04 -7.88 21.80
CA PHE A 183 3.81 -8.23 23.00
C PHE A 183 4.98 -9.16 22.67
N GLY A 184 4.73 -10.22 21.89
CA GLY A 184 5.78 -11.16 21.46
C GLY A 184 6.87 -10.49 20.63
N MET A 185 6.50 -9.61 19.70
CA MET A 185 7.46 -8.86 18.89
C MET A 185 8.34 -7.93 19.73
N GLN A 186 7.77 -7.25 20.73
CA GLN A 186 8.54 -6.40 21.64
C GLN A 186 9.46 -7.19 22.56
N MET A 187 8.99 -8.33 23.10
CA MET A 187 9.78 -9.14 24.04
C MET A 187 10.91 -9.92 23.38
N ILE A 188 10.70 -10.42 22.15
CA ILE A 188 11.66 -11.31 21.48
C ILE A 188 12.51 -10.55 20.47
N GLY A 189 11.92 -9.60 19.73
CA GLY A 189 12.56 -8.94 18.61
C GLY A 189 13.18 -7.59 18.91
N ASN A 190 12.97 -7.01 20.11
CA ASN A 190 13.39 -5.65 20.44
C ASN A 190 12.97 -4.63 19.35
N PHE A 191 11.82 -4.85 18.72
CA PHE A 191 11.29 -3.93 17.72
C PHE A 191 10.76 -2.68 18.41
N TYR A 192 11.64 -1.72 18.61
CA TYR A 192 11.28 -0.37 19.04
C TYR A 192 10.96 0.47 17.77
N TRP A 193 9.77 1.03 17.75
CA TRP A 193 9.29 1.92 16.69
C TRP A 193 9.32 3.36 17.18
#